data_b067170064a1fb63f7dea0b15ca41a77
#
_entry.id   b067170064a1fb63f7dea0b15ca41a77
#
_cell.length_a   1.000
_cell.length_b   1.000
_cell.length_c   1.000
_cell.angle_alpha   90.00
_cell.angle_beta   90.00
_cell.angle_gamma   90.00
#
_symmetry.space_group_name_H-M   'P 1'
#
loop_
_entity.id
_entity.type
_entity.pdbx_description
1 polymer ?
#
loop_
_entity_poly.entity_id
_entity_poly.type
_entity_poly.pdbx_seq_one_letter_code
_entity_poly.pdbx_strand_id
1 'polypeptide(L)'
;PDDETINNGSTMAMYASLGADVTLVTCTRGEEGEVLVKDLAHLAAHETDSLGEHRVGELADAMKALGITDHRFLGDPDTKYRDSGMMGTEPNNRPDVFWQADLESASNELVKVIDEVKPHVLITYDEIGGYGHPDHIQAHRVAMRASEKASWSIEKIYWNVMPRSVIQEGIDAMKKLGSDFMGAEKAEDLPFAKDDSFVHAMVDGNAYVEQKMDAMRAHSTQIEVDGPFFALSNNLGLQVWGNEYYTLVKGQKSEPFDSYGHEMDLFAGVKPS
;
A
#
# COMPACT_ATOMS: atom_id res chain seq x y z
N PRO A 1 -5.23 3.93 5.31
CA PRO A 1 -3.85 4.09 5.85
C PRO A 1 -3.34 2.76 6.35
N ASP A 2 -2.00 2.56 6.39
CA ASP A 2 -1.18 1.40 6.77
C ASP A 2 -0.65 0.57 5.59
N ASP A 3 -1.46 0.21 4.63
CA ASP A 3 -1.03 -0.57 3.46
C ASP A 3 0.06 0.12 2.62
N GLU A 4 0.07 1.45 2.57
CA GLU A 4 1.14 2.20 1.89
C GLU A 4 2.50 1.88 2.50
N THR A 5 2.53 1.74 3.83
CA THR A 5 3.75 1.39 4.57
C THR A 5 4.09 -0.09 4.43
N ILE A 6 3.11 -0.98 4.57
CA ILE A 6 3.31 -2.43 4.46
C ILE A 6 3.84 -2.80 3.07
N ASN A 7 3.23 -2.27 2.02
CA ASN A 7 3.52 -2.66 0.65
C ASN A 7 4.63 -1.86 -0.03
N ASN A 8 4.86 -0.60 0.40
CA ASN A 8 5.75 0.34 -0.30
C ASN A 8 6.66 1.15 0.62
N GLY A 9 6.68 0.88 1.92
CA GLY A 9 7.40 1.70 2.89
C GLY A 9 8.89 1.83 2.59
N SER A 10 9.56 0.71 2.31
CA SER A 10 10.99 0.72 1.96
C SER A 10 11.25 1.41 0.63
N THR A 11 10.40 1.18 -0.37
CA THR A 11 10.49 1.83 -1.70
C THR A 11 10.30 3.34 -1.59
N MET A 12 9.28 3.80 -0.88
CA MET A 12 9.05 5.23 -0.67
C MET A 12 10.23 5.89 0.05
N ALA A 13 10.71 5.30 1.15
CA ALA A 13 11.86 5.83 1.89
C ALA A 13 13.13 5.87 1.03
N MET A 14 13.39 4.83 0.25
CA MET A 14 14.53 4.77 -0.66
C MET A 14 14.47 5.90 -1.69
N TYR A 15 13.38 6.01 -2.44
CA TYR A 15 13.29 7.01 -3.51
C TYR A 15 13.28 8.44 -2.95
N ALA A 16 12.62 8.69 -1.83
CA ALA A 16 12.71 10.00 -1.15
C ALA A 16 14.14 10.35 -0.75
N SER A 17 14.91 9.39 -0.21
CA SER A 17 16.31 9.61 0.16
C SER A 17 17.22 9.85 -1.05
N LEU A 18 16.87 9.31 -2.21
CA LEU A 18 17.58 9.51 -3.47
C LEU A 18 17.18 10.82 -4.17
N GLY A 19 16.25 11.59 -3.58
CA GLY A 19 15.82 12.89 -4.07
C GLY A 19 14.67 12.85 -5.07
N ALA A 20 13.95 11.76 -5.17
CA ALA A 20 12.70 11.70 -5.93
C ALA A 20 11.58 12.42 -5.15
N ASP A 21 10.73 13.15 -5.87
CA ASP A 21 9.48 13.67 -5.31
C ASP A 21 8.48 12.51 -5.20
N VAL A 22 8.09 12.17 -3.97
CA VAL A 22 7.13 11.10 -3.69
C VAL A 22 5.85 11.72 -3.15
N THR A 23 4.73 11.47 -3.83
CA THR A 23 3.39 11.89 -3.41
C THR A 23 2.55 10.66 -3.07
N LEU A 24 2.05 10.58 -1.85
CA LEU A 24 1.06 9.59 -1.44
C LEU A 24 -0.35 10.16 -1.57
N VAL A 25 -1.27 9.39 -2.17
CA VAL A 25 -2.71 9.69 -2.17
C VAL A 25 -3.44 8.55 -1.48
N THR A 26 -4.06 8.86 -0.34
CA THR A 26 -4.85 7.93 0.47
C THR A 26 -6.33 8.14 0.21
N CYS A 27 -7.08 7.09 -0.08
CA CYS A 27 -8.47 7.21 -0.53
C CYS A 27 -9.47 7.37 0.61
N THR A 28 -9.24 6.73 1.76
CA THR A 28 -10.12 6.77 2.95
C THR A 28 -9.30 6.99 4.21
N ARG A 29 -9.95 7.28 5.31
CA ARG A 29 -9.27 7.40 6.62
C ARG A 29 -9.27 6.11 7.42
N GLY A 30 -9.90 5.03 6.89
CA GLY A 30 -9.95 3.74 7.55
C GLY A 30 -10.87 3.70 8.76
N GLU A 31 -12.04 4.32 8.67
CA GLU A 31 -13.01 4.49 9.74
C GLU A 31 -13.60 3.18 10.26
N GLU A 32 -13.68 2.16 9.40
CA GLU A 32 -14.25 0.84 9.74
C GLU A 32 -13.19 -0.16 10.23
N GLY A 33 -11.94 0.29 10.39
CA GLY A 33 -10.85 -0.55 10.89
C GLY A 33 -11.09 -1.08 12.30
N GLU A 34 -10.54 -2.23 12.62
CA GLU A 34 -10.50 -2.75 13.98
C GLU A 34 -9.50 -1.93 14.82
N VAL A 35 -9.85 -1.63 16.08
CA VAL A 35 -8.95 -0.93 17.00
C VAL A 35 -8.22 -1.93 17.87
N LEU A 36 -6.94 -2.19 17.57
CA LEU A 36 -6.13 -3.20 18.26
C LEU A 36 -5.69 -2.73 19.67
N VAL A 37 -5.64 -1.42 19.91
CA VAL A 37 -5.24 -0.83 21.19
C VAL A 37 -6.45 -0.70 22.11
N LYS A 38 -6.48 -1.45 23.20
CA LYS A 38 -7.60 -1.51 24.16
C LYS A 38 -8.04 -0.14 24.69
N ASP A 39 -7.09 0.71 25.05
CA ASP A 39 -7.39 2.04 25.60
C ASP A 39 -8.02 2.98 24.57
N LEU A 40 -7.89 2.66 23.28
CA LEU A 40 -8.45 3.40 22.16
C LEU A 40 -9.70 2.74 21.56
N ALA A 41 -10.19 1.63 22.12
CA ALA A 41 -11.35 0.89 21.59
C ALA A 41 -12.60 1.78 21.41
N HIS A 42 -12.72 2.85 22.20
CA HIS A 42 -13.82 3.82 22.09
C HIS A 42 -13.81 4.60 20.76
N LEU A 43 -12.70 4.60 19.98
CA LEU A 43 -12.62 5.28 18.69
C LEU A 43 -13.34 4.54 17.56
N ALA A 44 -13.67 3.27 17.75
CA ALA A 44 -14.30 2.42 16.74
C ALA A 44 -15.58 3.02 16.14
N ALA A 45 -15.88 2.65 14.90
CA ALA A 45 -17.04 3.16 14.15
C ALA A 45 -18.39 2.95 14.87
N HIS A 46 -18.53 1.84 15.62
CA HIS A 46 -19.74 1.52 16.38
C HIS A 46 -19.80 2.18 17.77
N GLU A 47 -18.76 2.92 18.17
CA GLU A 47 -18.66 3.67 19.43
C GLU A 47 -18.73 5.18 19.16
N THR A 48 -17.57 5.88 19.12
CA THR A 48 -17.53 7.33 18.88
C THR A 48 -17.32 7.72 17.43
N ASP A 49 -17.06 6.76 16.55
CA ASP A 49 -16.78 6.97 15.13
C ASP A 49 -15.66 8.00 14.86
N SER A 50 -14.61 7.94 15.67
CA SER A 50 -13.49 8.90 15.62
C SER A 50 -12.15 8.26 15.21
N LEU A 51 -12.15 6.97 14.87
CA LEU A 51 -10.95 6.26 14.42
C LEU A 51 -10.32 6.92 13.19
N GLY A 52 -11.12 7.31 12.21
CA GLY A 52 -10.59 7.95 10.99
C GLY A 52 -9.85 9.26 11.27
N GLU A 53 -10.32 10.06 12.23
CA GLU A 53 -9.63 11.29 12.67
C GLU A 53 -8.28 10.96 13.34
N HIS A 54 -8.26 9.94 14.18
CA HIS A 54 -7.04 9.46 14.84
C HIS A 54 -6.01 8.97 13.81
N ARG A 55 -6.43 8.16 12.84
CA ARG A 55 -5.57 7.59 11.79
C ARG A 55 -4.97 8.63 10.84
N VAL A 56 -5.55 9.81 10.71
CA VAL A 56 -4.90 10.93 10.02
C VAL A 56 -3.57 11.31 10.69
N GLY A 57 -3.54 11.30 12.03
CA GLY A 57 -2.32 11.52 12.80
C GLY A 57 -1.31 10.39 12.64
N GLU A 58 -1.76 9.13 12.71
CA GLU A 58 -0.91 7.96 12.49
C GLU A 58 -0.27 7.99 11.10
N LEU A 59 -1.04 8.30 10.05
CA LEU A 59 -0.53 8.45 8.69
C LEU A 59 0.53 9.57 8.58
N ALA A 60 0.29 10.72 9.22
CA ALA A 60 1.25 11.81 9.20
C ALA A 60 2.58 11.43 9.87
N ASP A 61 2.53 10.71 10.99
CA ASP A 61 3.73 10.21 11.68
C ASP A 61 4.44 9.12 10.84
N ALA A 62 3.69 8.23 10.18
CA ALA A 62 4.24 7.23 9.26
C ALA A 62 4.96 7.90 8.07
N MET A 63 4.35 8.88 7.44
CA MET A 63 4.98 9.63 6.33
C MET A 63 6.23 10.36 6.76
N LYS A 64 6.23 10.94 7.96
CA LYS A 64 7.42 11.54 8.55
C LYS A 64 8.56 10.54 8.76
N ALA A 65 8.26 9.33 9.23
CA ALA A 65 9.25 8.26 9.40
C ALA A 65 9.87 7.83 8.06
N LEU A 66 9.07 7.80 6.99
CA LEU A 66 9.52 7.48 5.62
C LEU A 66 10.19 8.66 4.89
N GLY A 67 10.16 9.87 5.47
CA GLY A 67 10.69 11.07 4.82
C GLY A 67 9.80 11.63 3.71
N ILE A 68 8.51 11.29 3.71
CA ILE A 68 7.52 11.75 2.73
C ILE A 68 6.87 13.04 3.23
N THR A 69 6.92 14.09 2.42
CA THR A 69 6.37 15.41 2.75
C THR A 69 5.08 15.75 2.03
N ASP A 70 4.81 15.10 0.91
CA ASP A 70 3.56 15.27 0.16
C ASP A 70 2.67 14.03 0.32
N HIS A 71 1.72 14.12 1.24
CA HIS A 71 0.69 13.12 1.41
C HIS A 71 -0.69 13.80 1.47
N ARG A 72 -1.64 13.22 0.76
CA ARG A 72 -2.96 13.82 0.52
C ARG A 72 -4.06 12.77 0.66
N PHE A 73 -5.26 13.21 1.03
CA PHE A 73 -6.45 12.40 0.87
C PHE A 73 -7.10 12.68 -0.50
N LEU A 74 -7.68 11.66 -1.12
CA LEU A 74 -8.36 11.79 -2.40
C LEU A 74 -9.58 12.71 -2.27
N GLY A 75 -9.63 13.72 -3.12
CA GLY A 75 -10.68 14.74 -3.12
C GLY A 75 -10.39 15.90 -2.16
N ASP A 76 -11.40 16.78 -2.01
CA ASP A 76 -11.34 17.88 -1.08
C ASP A 76 -11.47 17.35 0.37
N PRO A 77 -10.85 17.99 1.38
CA PRO A 77 -11.02 17.59 2.77
C PRO A 77 -12.47 17.42 3.23
N ASP A 78 -13.39 18.20 2.68
CA ASP A 78 -14.82 18.13 3.00
C ASP A 78 -15.55 17.05 2.17
N THR A 79 -14.96 16.54 1.11
CA THR A 79 -15.55 15.55 0.19
C THR A 79 -14.84 14.21 0.17
N LYS A 80 -13.94 13.96 1.11
CA LYS A 80 -13.24 12.69 1.20
C LYS A 80 -14.21 11.54 1.49
N TYR A 81 -13.85 10.40 0.93
CA TYR A 81 -14.65 9.20 1.02
C TYR A 81 -14.41 8.48 2.35
N ARG A 82 -15.48 7.90 2.89
CA ARG A 82 -15.42 7.04 4.06
C ARG A 82 -14.95 5.64 3.67
N ASP A 83 -14.31 4.94 4.59
CA ASP A 83 -13.97 3.53 4.50
C ASP A 83 -15.23 2.67 4.30
N SER A 84 -15.14 1.70 3.42
CA SER A 84 -16.24 0.82 3.03
C SER A 84 -16.38 -0.42 3.92
N GLY A 85 -15.40 -0.70 4.77
CA GLY A 85 -15.28 -1.97 5.50
C GLY A 85 -15.00 -3.15 4.56
N MET A 86 -14.89 -4.34 5.12
CA MET A 86 -14.63 -5.57 4.38
C MET A 86 -15.77 -5.90 3.41
N MET A 87 -15.42 -6.56 2.31
CA MET A 87 -16.39 -6.97 1.28
C MET A 87 -17.55 -7.77 1.88
N GLY A 88 -18.78 -7.38 1.57
CA GLY A 88 -19.98 -8.02 2.02
C GLY A 88 -20.48 -7.60 3.41
N THR A 89 -19.83 -6.64 4.06
CA THR A 89 -20.30 -6.06 5.33
C THR A 89 -21.33 -4.94 5.12
N GLU A 90 -22.06 -4.60 6.18
CA GLU A 90 -23.12 -3.59 6.12
C GLU A 90 -22.63 -2.22 5.67
N PRO A 91 -21.45 -1.71 6.10
CA PRO A 91 -20.92 -0.43 5.64
C PRO A 91 -20.83 -0.29 4.11
N ASN A 92 -20.64 -1.39 3.36
CA ASN A 92 -20.58 -1.33 1.89
C ASN A 92 -21.82 -0.69 1.24
N ASN A 93 -22.96 -0.69 1.93
CA ASN A 93 -24.22 -0.17 1.40
C ASN A 93 -24.42 1.33 1.66
N ARG A 94 -23.54 1.96 2.42
CA ARG A 94 -23.63 3.39 2.72
C ARG A 94 -23.30 4.22 1.46
N PRO A 95 -24.00 5.33 1.22
CA PRO A 95 -23.79 6.16 0.03
C PRO A 95 -22.50 7.00 0.09
N ASP A 96 -21.91 7.18 1.28
CA ASP A 96 -20.72 8.01 1.53
C ASP A 96 -19.41 7.24 1.52
N VAL A 97 -19.43 5.91 1.33
CA VAL A 97 -18.23 5.07 1.31
C VAL A 97 -17.56 5.07 -0.06
N PHE A 98 -16.26 4.82 -0.07
CA PHE A 98 -15.45 4.86 -1.28
C PHE A 98 -15.88 3.82 -2.33
N TRP A 99 -16.33 2.64 -1.89
CA TRP A 99 -16.86 1.60 -2.78
C TRP A 99 -18.07 2.04 -3.60
N GLN A 100 -18.90 2.93 -3.05
CA GLN A 100 -20.10 3.49 -3.72
C GLN A 100 -19.79 4.77 -4.49
N ALA A 101 -18.58 5.30 -4.40
CA ALA A 101 -18.19 6.50 -5.11
C ALA A 101 -18.32 6.33 -6.63
N ASP A 102 -18.86 7.34 -7.30
CA ASP A 102 -18.87 7.37 -8.76
C ASP A 102 -17.43 7.37 -9.30
N LEU A 103 -17.10 6.37 -10.10
CA LEU A 103 -15.75 6.13 -10.60
C LEU A 103 -15.20 7.35 -11.38
N GLU A 104 -16.05 7.97 -12.21
CA GLU A 104 -15.61 9.12 -13.01
C GLU A 104 -15.31 10.32 -12.13
N SER A 105 -16.16 10.57 -11.12
CA SER A 105 -15.94 11.66 -10.16
C SER A 105 -14.69 11.45 -9.33
N ALA A 106 -14.50 10.26 -8.75
CA ALA A 106 -13.31 9.94 -7.96
C ALA A 106 -12.03 9.98 -8.81
N SER A 107 -12.09 9.49 -10.05
CA SER A 107 -10.95 9.56 -10.97
C SER A 107 -10.61 11.00 -11.35
N ASN A 108 -11.61 11.89 -11.51
CA ASN A 108 -11.33 13.29 -11.80
C ASN A 108 -10.60 14.00 -10.65
N GLU A 109 -10.83 13.61 -9.39
CA GLU A 109 -10.04 14.13 -8.27
C GLU A 109 -8.57 13.70 -8.37
N LEU A 110 -8.32 12.43 -8.71
CA LEU A 110 -6.95 11.95 -8.89
C LEU A 110 -6.28 12.55 -10.15
N VAL A 111 -7.02 12.81 -11.23
CA VAL A 111 -6.51 13.51 -12.42
C VAL A 111 -5.92 14.88 -12.05
N LYS A 112 -6.56 15.64 -11.15
CA LYS A 112 -6.02 16.93 -10.69
C LYS A 112 -4.65 16.76 -10.06
N VAL A 113 -4.48 15.72 -9.23
CA VAL A 113 -3.20 15.42 -8.57
C VAL A 113 -2.15 14.98 -9.61
N ILE A 114 -2.50 14.09 -10.53
CA ILE A 114 -1.61 13.62 -11.59
C ILE A 114 -1.13 14.80 -12.47
N ASP A 115 -2.02 15.67 -12.88
CA ASP A 115 -1.68 16.81 -13.76
C ASP A 115 -0.88 17.90 -13.03
N GLU A 116 -1.03 18.01 -11.70
CA GLU A 116 -0.22 18.89 -10.84
C GLU A 116 1.18 18.32 -10.62
N VAL A 117 1.25 17.07 -10.12
CA VAL A 117 2.50 16.40 -9.70
C VAL A 117 3.31 15.92 -10.90
N LYS A 118 2.65 15.53 -11.98
CA LYS A 118 3.25 14.99 -13.21
C LYS A 118 4.16 13.78 -12.95
N PRO A 119 3.66 12.72 -12.30
CA PRO A 119 4.47 11.59 -11.90
C PRO A 119 4.96 10.81 -13.12
N HIS A 120 6.22 10.36 -13.08
CA HIS A 120 6.76 9.44 -14.08
C HIS A 120 6.32 8.00 -13.83
N VAL A 121 6.20 7.65 -12.56
CA VAL A 121 5.84 6.32 -12.06
C VAL A 121 4.60 6.42 -11.18
N LEU A 122 3.64 5.53 -11.36
CA LEU A 122 2.48 5.36 -10.49
C LEU A 122 2.47 3.94 -9.94
N ILE A 123 2.24 3.80 -8.64
CA ILE A 123 2.08 2.52 -7.96
C ILE A 123 0.67 2.46 -7.38
N THR A 124 -0.01 1.32 -7.55
CA THR A 124 -1.34 1.07 -6.98
C THR A 124 -1.53 -0.42 -6.70
N TYR A 125 -2.69 -0.80 -6.17
CA TYR A 125 -3.08 -2.20 -6.00
C TYR A 125 -3.29 -2.89 -7.35
N ASP A 126 -3.33 -4.22 -7.32
CA ASP A 126 -3.82 -5.02 -8.44
C ASP A 126 -5.36 -4.92 -8.59
N GLU A 127 -5.90 -5.52 -9.63
CA GLU A 127 -7.33 -5.48 -9.99
C GLU A 127 -8.27 -6.08 -8.95
N ILE A 128 -7.76 -6.96 -8.08
CA ILE A 128 -8.53 -7.56 -6.98
C ILE A 128 -8.24 -6.89 -5.62
N GLY A 129 -7.43 -5.82 -5.59
CA GLY A 129 -7.09 -5.12 -4.36
C GLY A 129 -6.30 -5.97 -3.37
N GLY A 130 -5.40 -6.83 -3.85
CA GLY A 130 -4.62 -7.76 -3.04
C GLY A 130 -5.48 -8.90 -2.50
N TYR A 131 -6.22 -8.67 -1.43
CA TYR A 131 -7.07 -9.68 -0.76
C TYR A 131 -8.58 -9.46 -0.91
N GLY A 132 -9.01 -8.54 -1.76
CA GLY A 132 -10.43 -8.34 -2.07
C GLY A 132 -11.12 -7.26 -1.24
N HIS A 133 -10.39 -6.37 -0.56
CA HIS A 133 -11.01 -5.22 0.11
C HIS A 133 -11.65 -4.29 -0.92
N PRO A 134 -12.92 -3.82 -0.71
CA PRO A 134 -13.61 -2.97 -1.69
C PRO A 134 -12.84 -1.69 -2.01
N ASP A 135 -12.26 -1.04 -1.01
CA ASP A 135 -11.55 0.22 -1.20
C ASP A 135 -10.23 0.04 -1.95
N HIS A 136 -9.56 -1.11 -1.81
CA HIS A 136 -8.36 -1.42 -2.58
C HIS A 136 -8.70 -1.65 -4.07
N ILE A 137 -9.80 -2.37 -4.34
CA ILE A 137 -10.32 -2.56 -5.70
C ILE A 137 -10.71 -1.20 -6.30
N GLN A 138 -11.37 -0.37 -5.53
CA GLN A 138 -11.80 0.96 -5.99
C GLN A 138 -10.59 1.88 -6.20
N ALA A 139 -9.57 1.85 -5.33
CA ALA A 139 -8.33 2.60 -5.49
C ALA A 139 -7.62 2.20 -6.79
N HIS A 140 -7.53 0.90 -7.09
CA HIS A 140 -7.03 0.40 -8.36
C HIS A 140 -7.82 0.99 -9.54
N ARG A 141 -9.16 0.87 -9.52
CA ARG A 141 -10.03 1.37 -10.60
C ARG A 141 -9.86 2.86 -10.83
N VAL A 142 -9.83 3.64 -9.74
CA VAL A 142 -9.64 5.10 -9.78
C VAL A 142 -8.27 5.45 -10.34
N ALA A 143 -7.20 4.79 -9.89
CA ALA A 143 -5.84 5.03 -10.35
C ALA A 143 -5.68 4.72 -11.84
N MET A 144 -6.16 3.56 -12.29
CA MET A 144 -6.10 3.17 -13.71
C MET A 144 -6.93 4.12 -14.58
N ARG A 145 -8.15 4.45 -14.16
CA ARG A 145 -9.02 5.37 -14.91
C ARG A 145 -8.47 6.79 -14.96
N ALA A 146 -7.91 7.29 -13.86
CA ALA A 146 -7.28 8.61 -13.81
C ALA A 146 -6.05 8.68 -14.72
N SER A 147 -5.22 7.62 -14.74
CA SER A 147 -4.04 7.55 -15.61
C SER A 147 -4.34 7.59 -17.12
N GLU A 148 -5.55 7.16 -17.53
CA GLU A 148 -6.04 7.25 -18.89
C GLU A 148 -6.56 8.65 -19.25
N LYS A 149 -7.10 9.38 -18.25
CA LYS A 149 -7.79 10.67 -18.44
C LYS A 149 -6.88 11.87 -18.26
N ALA A 150 -5.83 11.73 -17.46
CA ALA A 150 -4.91 12.82 -17.16
C ALA A 150 -4.27 13.38 -18.44
N SER A 151 -4.02 14.68 -18.45
CA SER A 151 -3.28 15.33 -19.54
C SER A 151 -1.80 14.98 -19.49
N TRP A 152 -1.27 14.64 -18.33
CA TRP A 152 0.07 14.11 -18.15
C TRP A 152 0.12 12.60 -18.43
N SER A 153 1.07 12.18 -19.26
CA SER A 153 1.28 10.76 -19.57
C SER A 153 2.26 10.12 -18.61
N ILE A 154 1.76 9.29 -17.70
CA ILE A 154 2.59 8.48 -16.81
C ILE A 154 3.35 7.44 -17.64
N GLU A 155 4.67 7.35 -17.48
CA GLU A 155 5.52 6.46 -18.29
C GLU A 155 5.44 5.01 -17.82
N LYS A 156 5.41 4.79 -16.50
CA LYS A 156 5.31 3.44 -15.91
C LYS A 156 4.22 3.35 -14.86
N ILE A 157 3.46 2.27 -14.91
CA ILE A 157 2.48 1.94 -13.87
C ILE A 157 2.79 0.55 -13.35
N TYR A 158 2.87 0.45 -12.03
CA TYR A 158 3.09 -0.79 -11.31
C TYR A 158 1.94 -1.11 -10.37
N TRP A 159 1.66 -2.40 -10.23
CA TRP A 159 0.80 -2.92 -9.17
C TRP A 159 1.66 -3.59 -8.11
N ASN A 160 1.29 -3.43 -6.85
CA ASN A 160 1.88 -4.19 -5.76
C ASN A 160 1.65 -5.68 -5.98
N VAL A 161 2.66 -6.49 -5.70
CA VAL A 161 2.55 -7.94 -5.74
C VAL A 161 3.31 -8.55 -4.56
N MET A 162 2.70 -9.54 -3.92
CA MET A 162 3.36 -10.36 -2.90
C MET A 162 3.66 -11.74 -3.51
N PRO A 163 4.93 -12.05 -3.81
CA PRO A 163 5.31 -13.31 -4.43
C PRO A 163 5.01 -14.50 -3.52
N ARG A 164 4.48 -15.56 -4.09
CA ARG A 164 4.14 -16.78 -3.35
C ARG A 164 5.35 -17.40 -2.67
N SER A 165 6.51 -17.40 -3.31
CA SER A 165 7.77 -17.91 -2.73
C SER A 165 8.15 -17.14 -1.47
N VAL A 166 8.06 -15.80 -1.50
CA VAL A 166 8.39 -14.91 -0.36
C VAL A 166 7.43 -15.14 0.81
N ILE A 167 6.13 -15.23 0.53
CA ILE A 167 5.13 -15.53 1.57
C ILE A 167 5.38 -16.93 2.17
N GLN A 168 5.73 -17.93 1.34
CA GLN A 168 6.03 -19.27 1.83
C GLN A 168 7.26 -19.29 2.75
N GLU A 169 8.29 -18.54 2.39
CA GLU A 169 9.48 -18.38 3.27
C GLU A 169 9.10 -17.78 4.63
N GLY A 170 8.22 -16.77 4.62
CA GLY A 170 7.68 -16.17 5.85
C GLY A 170 6.90 -17.16 6.71
N ILE A 171 5.99 -17.92 6.10
CA ILE A 171 5.21 -18.98 6.78
C ILE A 171 6.16 -20.00 7.41
N ASP A 172 7.14 -20.50 6.65
CA ASP A 172 8.09 -21.53 7.11
C ASP A 172 8.99 -21.01 8.25
N ALA A 173 9.35 -19.75 8.20
CA ALA A 173 10.13 -19.11 9.25
C ALA A 173 9.33 -18.97 10.55
N MET A 174 8.08 -18.50 10.47
CA MET A 174 7.22 -18.39 11.65
C MET A 174 6.92 -19.74 12.28
N LYS A 175 6.65 -20.77 11.47
CA LYS A 175 6.49 -22.16 11.96
C LYS A 175 7.69 -22.65 12.75
N LYS A 176 8.91 -22.36 12.30
CA LYS A 176 10.15 -22.73 13.03
C LYS A 176 10.24 -22.05 14.41
N LEU A 177 9.64 -20.90 14.57
CA LEU A 177 9.57 -20.16 15.83
C LEU A 177 8.35 -20.55 16.69
N GLY A 178 7.54 -21.49 16.23
CA GLY A 178 6.32 -21.90 16.94
C GLY A 178 5.18 -20.89 16.84
N SER A 179 5.26 -19.95 15.90
CA SER A 179 4.24 -18.96 15.61
C SER A 179 3.45 -19.33 14.36
N ASP A 180 2.30 -18.69 14.21
CA ASP A 180 1.38 -18.87 13.10
C ASP A 180 1.41 -17.64 12.16
N PHE A 181 1.24 -17.86 10.88
CA PHE A 181 1.09 -16.79 9.89
C PHE A 181 -0.35 -16.77 9.37
N MET A 182 -1.22 -16.01 10.03
CA MET A 182 -2.64 -15.83 9.64
C MET A 182 -3.42 -17.16 9.47
N GLY A 183 -3.06 -18.20 10.20
CA GLY A 183 -3.66 -19.54 10.07
C GLY A 183 -3.30 -20.30 8.80
N ALA A 184 -2.42 -19.76 7.95
CA ALA A 184 -2.07 -20.38 6.69
C ALA A 184 -0.99 -21.45 6.87
N GLU A 185 -1.19 -22.62 6.25
CA GLU A 185 -0.17 -23.66 6.15
C GLU A 185 0.72 -23.47 4.93
N LYS A 186 0.19 -22.89 3.86
CA LYS A 186 0.87 -22.63 2.60
C LYS A 186 0.52 -21.26 2.07
N ALA A 187 1.42 -20.66 1.33
CA ALA A 187 1.19 -19.37 0.67
C ALA A 187 0.00 -19.42 -0.31
N GLU A 188 -0.30 -20.57 -0.90
CA GLU A 188 -1.43 -20.77 -1.80
C GLU A 188 -2.79 -20.60 -1.11
N ASP A 189 -2.85 -20.73 0.21
CA ASP A 189 -4.07 -20.53 1.01
C ASP A 189 -4.39 -19.04 1.20
N LEU A 190 -3.45 -18.14 0.87
CA LEU A 190 -3.60 -16.70 1.04
C LEU A 190 -3.95 -16.01 -0.29
N PRO A 191 -5.07 -15.30 -0.39
CA PRO A 191 -5.56 -14.73 -1.65
C PRO A 191 -4.62 -13.67 -2.25
N PHE A 192 -3.81 -13.02 -1.43
CA PHE A 192 -2.86 -11.99 -1.85
C PHE A 192 -1.51 -12.55 -2.33
N ALA A 193 -1.21 -13.84 -2.07
CA ALA A 193 0.02 -14.47 -2.53
C ALA A 193 -0.10 -14.85 -4.02
N LYS A 194 0.62 -14.13 -4.86
CA LYS A 194 0.60 -14.31 -6.32
C LYS A 194 1.72 -15.21 -6.80
N ASP A 195 1.50 -15.85 -7.95
CA ASP A 195 2.56 -16.60 -8.62
C ASP A 195 3.75 -15.68 -8.93
N ASP A 196 4.98 -16.19 -8.74
CA ASP A 196 6.20 -15.40 -8.90
C ASP A 196 6.41 -14.87 -10.32
N SER A 197 5.75 -15.46 -11.32
CA SER A 197 5.74 -14.95 -12.70
C SER A 197 5.11 -13.56 -12.88
N PHE A 198 4.33 -13.10 -11.89
CA PHE A 198 3.80 -11.73 -11.87
C PHE A 198 4.83 -10.69 -11.39
N VAL A 199 5.97 -11.11 -10.85
CA VAL A 199 7.02 -10.19 -10.42
C VAL A 199 7.78 -9.68 -11.65
N HIS A 200 7.67 -8.40 -11.91
CA HIS A 200 8.39 -7.73 -13.00
C HIS A 200 9.50 -6.81 -12.49
N ALA A 201 9.34 -6.28 -11.27
CA ALA A 201 10.34 -5.46 -10.60
C ALA A 201 10.47 -5.85 -9.13
N MET A 202 11.67 -5.72 -8.59
CA MET A 202 12.00 -5.90 -7.18
C MET A 202 12.89 -4.75 -6.73
N VAL A 203 12.41 -4.01 -5.74
CA VAL A 203 13.17 -2.94 -5.09
C VAL A 203 13.85 -3.50 -3.86
N ASP A 204 15.17 -3.47 -3.81
CA ASP A 204 15.94 -3.80 -2.62
C ASP A 204 15.91 -2.61 -1.64
N GLY A 205 14.93 -2.63 -0.75
CA GLY A 205 14.75 -1.63 0.29
C GLY A 205 15.37 -2.02 1.63
N ASN A 206 16.24 -3.02 1.70
CA ASN A 206 16.81 -3.53 2.97
C ASN A 206 17.53 -2.45 3.78
N ALA A 207 18.15 -1.46 3.14
CA ALA A 207 18.78 -0.32 3.82
C ALA A 207 17.76 0.62 4.50
N TYR A 208 16.47 0.49 4.22
CA TYR A 208 15.37 1.36 4.68
C TYR A 208 14.34 0.63 5.55
N VAL A 209 14.66 -0.60 5.97
CA VAL A 209 13.76 -1.42 6.81
C VAL A 209 13.43 -0.71 8.13
N GLU A 210 14.39 -0.02 8.75
CA GLU A 210 14.15 0.69 10.01
C GLU A 210 13.11 1.81 9.83
N GLN A 211 13.20 2.59 8.75
CA GLN A 211 12.21 3.63 8.44
C GLN A 211 10.82 3.02 8.19
N LYS A 212 10.76 1.91 7.45
CA LYS A 212 9.52 1.16 7.24
C LYS A 212 8.92 0.69 8.57
N MET A 213 9.75 0.14 9.46
CA MET A 213 9.30 -0.32 10.77
C MET A 213 8.81 0.81 11.66
N ASP A 214 9.48 1.97 11.62
CA ASP A 214 9.03 3.15 12.36
C ASP A 214 7.69 3.66 11.83
N ALA A 215 7.47 3.63 10.51
CA ALA A 215 6.20 3.95 9.91
C ALA A 215 5.10 2.94 10.28
N MET A 216 5.42 1.63 10.29
CA MET A 216 4.49 0.61 10.76
C MET A 216 4.11 0.80 12.24
N ARG A 217 5.06 1.21 13.11
CA ARG A 217 4.77 1.53 14.53
C ARG A 217 3.86 2.75 14.67
N ALA A 218 3.94 3.69 13.73
CA ALA A 218 3.06 4.86 13.73
C ALA A 218 1.59 4.49 13.52
N HIS A 219 1.30 3.42 12.77
CA HIS A 219 -0.04 2.86 12.59
C HIS A 219 -0.47 1.96 13.76
N SER A 220 -0.31 2.46 14.98
CA SER A 220 -0.43 1.69 16.22
C SER A 220 -1.81 1.09 16.45
N THR A 221 -2.88 1.72 15.95
CA THR A 221 -4.24 1.17 16.06
C THR A 221 -4.48 -0.02 15.14
N GLN A 222 -3.66 -0.23 14.10
CA GLN A 222 -3.87 -1.19 13.02
C GLN A 222 -2.79 -2.26 12.93
N ILE A 223 -1.58 -1.98 13.39
CA ILE A 223 -0.43 -2.88 13.25
C ILE A 223 0.13 -3.22 14.62
N GLU A 224 0.02 -4.50 14.98
CA GLU A 224 0.64 -5.02 16.20
C GLU A 224 2.14 -5.25 15.97
N VAL A 225 2.97 -4.77 16.90
CA VAL A 225 4.43 -4.97 16.84
C VAL A 225 4.85 -6.44 16.93
N ASP A 226 4.00 -7.28 17.51
CA ASP A 226 4.17 -8.73 17.58
C ASP A 226 3.39 -9.49 16.50
N GLY A 227 2.68 -8.75 15.63
CA GLY A 227 1.88 -9.30 14.54
C GLY A 227 2.73 -9.86 13.39
N PRO A 228 2.14 -10.68 12.53
CA PRO A 228 2.87 -11.38 11.46
C PRO A 228 3.58 -10.42 10.50
N PHE A 229 2.97 -9.30 10.14
CA PHE A 229 3.59 -8.33 9.22
C PHE A 229 4.82 -7.66 9.84
N PHE A 230 4.74 -7.28 11.11
CA PHE A 230 5.85 -6.65 11.81
C PHE A 230 6.96 -7.66 12.15
N ALA A 231 6.57 -8.85 12.61
CA ALA A 231 7.51 -9.91 12.96
C ALA A 231 8.37 -10.33 11.76
N LEU A 232 7.79 -10.43 10.57
CA LEU A 232 8.51 -10.74 9.34
C LEU A 232 9.52 -9.67 8.96
N SER A 233 9.24 -8.41 9.23
CA SER A 233 10.18 -7.31 8.95
C SER A 233 11.38 -7.30 9.91
N ASN A 234 11.20 -7.75 11.17
CA ASN A 234 12.03 -7.32 12.27
C ASN A 234 12.62 -8.46 13.12
N ASN A 235 11.74 -9.29 13.68
CA ASN A 235 12.14 -10.17 14.78
C ASN A 235 12.75 -11.49 14.33
N LEU A 236 12.58 -11.86 13.07
CA LEU A 236 13.06 -13.12 12.52
C LEU A 236 14.44 -13.01 11.87
N GLY A 237 15.02 -11.80 11.81
CA GLY A 237 16.22 -11.56 11.04
C GLY A 237 16.01 -11.81 9.54
N LEU A 238 14.76 -11.95 9.11
CA LEU A 238 14.41 -12.12 7.71
C LEU A 238 14.22 -10.74 7.09
N GLN A 239 15.04 -10.43 6.13
CA GLN A 239 14.90 -9.22 5.31
C GLN A 239 13.77 -9.36 4.27
N VAL A 240 12.77 -10.21 4.55
CA VAL A 240 11.71 -10.58 3.61
C VAL A 240 10.90 -9.34 3.20
N TRP A 241 10.64 -8.43 4.13
CA TRP A 241 9.88 -7.22 3.85
C TRP A 241 10.72 -5.99 3.52
N GLY A 242 12.02 -6.10 3.51
CA GLY A 242 12.92 -5.07 2.98
C GLY A 242 12.84 -4.99 1.47
N ASN A 243 12.60 -6.13 0.81
CA ASN A 243 12.36 -6.18 -0.62
C ASN A 243 10.87 -5.99 -0.90
N GLU A 244 10.56 -5.13 -1.87
CA GLU A 244 9.18 -4.87 -2.29
C GLU A 244 9.06 -5.19 -3.78
N TYR A 245 7.93 -5.80 -4.16
CA TYR A 245 7.77 -6.43 -5.47
C TYR A 245 6.61 -5.84 -6.24
N TYR A 246 6.77 -5.77 -7.57
CA TYR A 246 5.84 -5.06 -8.44
C TYR A 246 5.59 -5.79 -9.75
N THR A 247 4.36 -5.70 -10.22
CA THR A 247 3.95 -6.09 -11.57
C THR A 247 3.90 -4.85 -12.46
N LEU A 248 4.72 -4.77 -13.51
CA LEU A 248 4.65 -3.68 -14.49
C LEU A 248 3.46 -3.90 -15.42
N VAL A 249 2.53 -2.92 -15.47
CA VAL A 249 1.32 -2.99 -16.29
C VAL A 249 1.25 -1.93 -17.40
N LYS A 250 2.08 -0.90 -17.29
CA LYS A 250 2.31 0.09 -18.36
C LYS A 250 3.79 0.42 -18.43
N GLY A 251 4.30 0.60 -19.62
CA GLY A 251 5.72 0.87 -19.87
C GLY A 251 6.50 -0.35 -20.33
N GLN A 252 7.82 -0.29 -20.26
CA GLN A 252 8.72 -1.37 -20.63
C GLN A 252 9.75 -1.61 -19.54
N LYS A 253 10.08 -2.88 -19.30
CA LYS A 253 11.19 -3.23 -18.38
C LYS A 253 12.51 -2.73 -18.96
N SER A 254 13.36 -2.19 -18.11
CA SER A 254 14.67 -1.63 -18.46
C SER A 254 15.73 -2.05 -17.43
N GLU A 255 17.00 -2.08 -17.86
CA GLU A 255 18.12 -2.37 -16.95
C GLU A 255 18.25 -1.30 -15.84
N PRO A 256 18.74 -1.65 -14.64
CA PRO A 256 19.39 -2.93 -14.30
C PRO A 256 18.38 -4.03 -13.93
N PHE A 257 18.75 -5.29 -14.23
CA PHE A 257 17.98 -6.47 -13.86
C PHE A 257 18.70 -7.30 -12.79
N ASP A 258 17.95 -7.94 -11.91
CA ASP A 258 18.46 -8.97 -11.03
C ASP A 258 18.71 -10.30 -11.79
N SER A 259 19.16 -11.33 -11.05
CA SER A 259 19.43 -12.66 -11.64
C SER A 259 18.18 -13.40 -12.12
N TYR A 260 16.99 -12.95 -11.74
CA TYR A 260 15.69 -13.49 -12.15
C TYR A 260 15.05 -12.71 -13.30
N GLY A 261 15.68 -11.60 -13.72
CA GLY A 261 15.17 -10.71 -14.76
C GLY A 261 14.12 -9.71 -14.30
N HIS A 262 14.06 -9.41 -12.99
CA HIS A 262 13.25 -8.33 -12.45
C HIS A 262 14.01 -6.99 -12.57
N GLU A 263 13.31 -5.90 -12.90
CA GLU A 263 13.88 -4.57 -12.79
C GLU A 263 14.25 -4.29 -11.33
N MET A 264 15.40 -3.64 -11.12
CA MET A 264 15.85 -3.22 -9.79
C MET A 264 15.61 -1.74 -9.51
N ASP A 265 15.09 -1.00 -10.47
CA ASP A 265 14.78 0.43 -10.35
C ASP A 265 13.48 0.74 -11.12
N LEU A 266 12.47 1.24 -10.41
CA LEU A 266 11.17 1.57 -11.01
C LEU A 266 11.25 2.73 -12.01
N PHE A 267 12.30 3.56 -11.92
CA PHE A 267 12.58 4.65 -12.87
C PHE A 267 13.47 4.22 -14.05
N ALA A 268 13.90 2.95 -14.10
CA ALA A 268 14.73 2.47 -15.20
C ALA A 268 14.06 2.75 -16.55
N GLY A 269 14.79 3.39 -17.48
CA GLY A 269 14.30 3.75 -18.82
C GLY A 269 13.29 4.90 -18.88
N VAL A 270 12.94 5.50 -17.74
CA VAL A 270 12.12 6.73 -17.69
C VAL A 270 12.95 7.90 -18.21
N LYS A 271 12.33 8.75 -19.02
CA LYS A 271 13.02 9.91 -19.61
C LYS A 271 13.07 11.04 -18.57
N PRO A 272 14.22 11.72 -18.40
CA PRO A 272 14.28 12.95 -17.63
C PRO A 272 13.28 13.96 -18.18
N SER A 273 12.50 14.60 -17.30
CA SER A 273 11.55 15.67 -17.65
C SER A 273 12.26 16.97 -18.03
#